data_59d751dc828200ae14e6f5c1bcf1e2be
#
_entry.id   59d751dc828200ae14e6f5c1bcf1e2be
#
_cell.length_a   1.000
_cell.length_b   1.000
_cell.length_c   1.000
_cell.angle_alpha   90.00
_cell.angle_beta   90.00
_cell.angle_gamma   90.00
#
_symmetry.space_group_name_H-M   'P 1'
#
loop_
_entity.id
_entity.type
_entity.pdbx_description
1 polymer ?
#
loop_
_entity_poly.entity_id
_entity_poly.type
_entity_poly.pdbx_seq_one_letter_code
_entity_poly.pdbx_strand_id
1 'polypeptide(L)'
;MDPKRLFDFLAASPSCYHAVQALSDRLTQEGYTQLHEADAWTLTAGGKYFVMRNGSSLLAFRVPAGAPAGFLMAAAHTDSPTFKIKHNPEKKAGPYVQLSTEKYGGMLMGTWFDRPLSVAGRVVTAKDGKLETKLVDVNRDLLVIPSVAIHMNRAANDGIKLMANVDTLPLYGMQEAAGSFRGVVAAAAGVQEDEILGEDLSLYVRTRGTVFGAKDEFVLAPRLDDLGCVFGLLEGFLAAAPSGSVPVFCAFDNEEVGSETKQGAASSLLSDTLRRIALTLGLGEEGYLRLLAQSFLVSADNAHAVHPNHPEYADMTNTPRMNGGVVIKFNANQRYTTDGVSCALFTAVCREAKAPVQVYANRSDLPGGSTLGSIATTKVSVPSVDIGLAQLAMHSCVETAGAEDLGALVRAMTVYYGKTLRRAGETLTF
;
A
#
# COMPACT_ATOMS: atom_id res chain seq x y z
N MET A 1 -6.42 13.06 13.90
CA MET A 1 -7.44 12.36 13.08
C MET A 1 -8.00 11.23 13.92
N ASP A 2 -9.29 10.88 13.80
CA ASP A 2 -9.86 9.72 14.51
C ASP A 2 -9.27 8.42 13.93
N PRO A 3 -8.54 7.61 14.71
CA PRO A 3 -7.97 6.35 14.27
C PRO A 3 -9.00 5.35 13.75
N LYS A 4 -10.26 5.47 14.21
CA LYS A 4 -11.36 4.61 13.76
C LYS A 4 -11.52 4.62 12.23
N ARG A 5 -11.34 5.77 11.57
CA ARG A 5 -11.45 5.87 10.11
C ARG A 5 -10.40 5.04 9.38
N LEU A 6 -9.16 5.03 9.91
CA LEU A 6 -8.11 4.14 9.40
C LEU A 6 -8.48 2.68 9.62
N PHE A 7 -8.94 2.33 10.83
CA PHE A 7 -9.30 0.94 11.16
C PHE A 7 -10.46 0.42 10.30
N ASP A 8 -11.46 1.26 10.01
CA ASP A 8 -12.56 0.90 9.11
C ASP A 8 -12.05 0.66 7.68
N PHE A 9 -11.12 1.49 7.17
CA PHE A 9 -10.48 1.28 5.87
C PHE A 9 -9.63 -0.01 5.83
N LEU A 10 -8.81 -0.26 6.85
CA LEU A 10 -8.02 -1.49 6.95
C LEU A 10 -8.92 -2.75 7.05
N ALA A 11 -10.02 -2.66 7.77
CA ALA A 11 -11.00 -3.75 7.86
C ALA A 11 -11.69 -4.03 6.52
N ALA A 12 -11.97 -2.99 5.73
CA ALA A 12 -12.53 -3.12 4.38
C ALA A 12 -11.50 -3.57 3.34
N SER A 13 -10.22 -3.66 3.70
CA SER A 13 -9.09 -3.91 2.79
C SER A 13 -8.31 -5.19 3.15
N PRO A 14 -8.95 -6.38 3.26
CA PRO A 14 -8.25 -7.61 3.61
C PRO A 14 -7.27 -8.12 2.53
N SER A 15 -7.34 -7.59 1.30
CA SER A 15 -6.39 -7.83 0.20
C SER A 15 -6.22 -6.56 -0.64
N CYS A 16 -5.19 -6.52 -1.52
CA CYS A 16 -4.97 -5.40 -2.44
C CYS A 16 -6.19 -5.12 -3.34
N TYR A 17 -6.94 -6.15 -3.74
CA TYR A 17 -8.17 -5.98 -4.52
C TYR A 17 -9.28 -5.27 -3.74
N HIS A 18 -9.44 -5.62 -2.48
CA HIS A 18 -10.40 -4.96 -1.59
C HIS A 18 -9.96 -3.53 -1.26
N ALA A 19 -8.66 -3.29 -1.10
CA ALA A 19 -8.13 -1.94 -0.88
C ALA A 19 -8.49 -1.02 -2.06
N VAL A 20 -8.26 -1.49 -3.29
CA VAL A 20 -8.61 -0.71 -4.50
C VAL A 20 -10.13 -0.54 -4.66
N GLN A 21 -10.94 -1.54 -4.29
CA GLN A 21 -12.40 -1.39 -4.29
C GLN A 21 -12.83 -0.31 -3.27
N ALA A 22 -12.30 -0.34 -2.06
CA ALA A 22 -12.60 0.68 -1.04
C ALA A 22 -12.17 2.10 -1.48
N LEU A 23 -11.01 2.22 -2.15
CA LEU A 23 -10.56 3.49 -2.74
C LEU A 23 -11.51 3.96 -3.86
N SER A 24 -11.90 3.05 -4.76
CA SER A 24 -12.82 3.33 -5.87
C SER A 24 -14.19 3.79 -5.37
N ASP A 25 -14.73 3.09 -4.36
CA ASP A 25 -16.02 3.43 -3.74
C ASP A 25 -15.96 4.82 -3.10
N ARG A 26 -14.88 5.10 -2.36
CA ARG A 26 -14.68 6.41 -1.75
C ARG A 26 -14.55 7.52 -2.79
N LEU A 27 -13.77 7.32 -3.85
CA LEU A 27 -13.62 8.29 -4.93
C LEU A 27 -14.94 8.54 -5.65
N THR A 28 -15.71 7.49 -5.91
CA THR A 28 -17.05 7.59 -6.52
C THR A 28 -18.00 8.42 -5.64
N GLN A 29 -18.01 8.19 -4.33
CA GLN A 29 -18.79 8.98 -3.37
C GLN A 29 -18.38 10.47 -3.36
N GLU A 30 -17.11 10.77 -3.62
CA GLU A 30 -16.57 12.13 -3.74
C GLU A 30 -16.74 12.75 -5.14
N GLY A 31 -17.48 12.07 -6.03
CA GLY A 31 -17.82 12.56 -7.37
C GLY A 31 -16.73 12.40 -8.41
N TYR A 32 -15.81 11.44 -8.23
CA TYR A 32 -14.85 11.07 -9.26
C TYR A 32 -15.48 10.10 -10.25
N THR A 33 -15.18 10.28 -11.54
CA THR A 33 -15.62 9.40 -12.63
C THR A 33 -14.51 8.39 -12.93
N GLN A 34 -14.88 7.11 -12.98
CA GLN A 34 -13.97 6.07 -13.45
C GLN A 34 -13.75 6.19 -14.95
N LEU A 35 -12.49 6.14 -15.35
CA LEU A 35 -12.06 6.02 -16.75
C LEU A 35 -11.52 4.61 -16.99
N HIS A 36 -11.78 4.06 -18.17
CA HIS A 36 -11.21 2.78 -18.58
C HIS A 36 -10.04 2.96 -19.54
N GLU A 37 -9.01 2.15 -19.41
CA GLU A 37 -7.81 2.28 -20.24
C GLU A 37 -8.07 2.01 -21.73
N ALA A 38 -9.05 1.17 -22.03
CA ALA A 38 -9.44 0.84 -23.41
C ALA A 38 -10.26 1.93 -24.10
N ASP A 39 -10.85 2.87 -23.35
CA ASP A 39 -11.75 3.87 -23.89
C ASP A 39 -11.01 5.16 -24.28
N ALA A 40 -11.61 5.93 -25.18
CA ALA A 40 -11.20 7.31 -25.40
C ALA A 40 -11.60 8.17 -24.19
N TRP A 41 -10.67 8.96 -23.67
CA TRP A 41 -10.96 9.83 -22.52
C TRP A 41 -11.47 11.20 -22.99
N THR A 42 -12.44 11.72 -22.25
CA THR A 42 -12.89 13.11 -22.36
C THR A 42 -12.71 13.77 -20.98
N LEU A 43 -11.83 14.76 -20.91
CA LEU A 43 -11.52 15.47 -19.68
C LEU A 43 -12.03 16.90 -19.74
N THR A 44 -12.64 17.36 -18.65
CA THR A 44 -13.17 18.73 -18.52
C THR A 44 -12.41 19.51 -17.46
N ALA A 45 -12.33 20.80 -17.59
CA ALA A 45 -11.78 21.68 -16.56
C ALA A 45 -12.55 21.49 -15.25
N GLY A 46 -11.82 21.34 -14.14
CA GLY A 46 -12.39 21.02 -12.82
C GLY A 46 -12.84 19.56 -12.66
N GLY A 47 -12.74 18.73 -13.70
CA GLY A 47 -13.17 17.32 -13.66
C GLY A 47 -12.32 16.47 -12.71
N LYS A 48 -12.94 15.43 -12.16
CA LYS A 48 -12.37 14.49 -11.18
C LYS A 48 -12.45 13.08 -11.76
N TYR A 49 -11.33 12.39 -11.85
CA TYR A 49 -11.24 11.10 -12.54
C TYR A 49 -10.35 10.12 -11.80
N PHE A 50 -10.60 8.83 -12.01
CA PHE A 50 -9.68 7.77 -11.63
C PHE A 50 -9.66 6.64 -12.66
N VAL A 51 -8.55 5.90 -12.67
CA VAL A 51 -8.34 4.72 -13.52
C VAL A 51 -7.82 3.58 -12.65
N MET A 52 -8.23 2.36 -12.94
CA MET A 52 -7.77 1.16 -12.26
C MET A 52 -7.10 0.20 -13.25
N ARG A 53 -6.07 -0.51 -12.77
CA ARG A 53 -5.44 -1.60 -13.52
C ARG A 53 -5.40 -2.87 -12.67
N ASN A 54 -5.77 -3.99 -13.26
CA ASN A 54 -5.82 -5.31 -12.61
C ASN A 54 -6.78 -5.41 -11.39
N GLY A 55 -7.55 -4.36 -11.08
CA GLY A 55 -8.36 -4.29 -9.85
C GLY A 55 -7.52 -4.22 -8.55
N SER A 56 -6.21 -4.02 -8.66
CA SER A 56 -5.28 -3.97 -7.52
C SER A 56 -4.40 -2.71 -7.49
N SER A 57 -4.45 -1.88 -8.55
CA SER A 57 -3.83 -0.56 -8.60
C SER A 57 -4.79 0.50 -9.07
N LEU A 58 -4.64 1.73 -8.58
CA LEU A 58 -5.53 2.85 -8.87
C LEU A 58 -4.74 4.16 -8.93
N LEU A 59 -5.06 4.99 -9.94
CA LEU A 59 -4.62 6.38 -10.00
C LEU A 59 -5.85 7.29 -10.06
N ALA A 60 -5.87 8.35 -9.24
CA ALA A 60 -6.91 9.38 -9.27
C ALA A 60 -6.30 10.76 -9.50
N PHE A 61 -7.01 11.62 -10.26
CA PHE A 61 -6.51 12.96 -10.56
C PHE A 61 -7.65 13.97 -10.71
N ARG A 62 -7.29 15.25 -10.59
CA ARG A 62 -8.19 16.38 -10.85
C ARG A 62 -7.60 17.27 -11.93
N VAL A 63 -8.42 17.67 -12.89
CA VAL A 63 -8.04 18.63 -13.94
C VAL A 63 -8.20 20.05 -13.38
N PRO A 64 -7.18 20.93 -13.44
CA PRO A 64 -7.33 22.31 -13.00
C PRO A 64 -8.31 23.08 -13.90
N ALA A 65 -8.85 24.19 -13.39
CA ALA A 65 -9.77 25.04 -14.15
C ALA A 65 -9.11 25.73 -15.36
N GLY A 66 -7.81 25.97 -15.29
CA GLY A 66 -7.00 26.58 -16.35
C GLY A 66 -5.95 25.63 -16.91
N ALA A 67 -5.02 26.16 -17.70
CA ALA A 67 -3.90 25.37 -18.22
C ALA A 67 -3.07 24.78 -17.07
N PRO A 68 -2.76 23.47 -17.08
CA PRO A 68 -2.02 22.82 -16.01
C PRO A 68 -0.57 23.34 -15.94
N ALA A 69 -0.07 23.55 -14.71
CA ALA A 69 1.30 23.97 -14.46
C ALA A 69 2.30 22.78 -14.42
N GLY A 70 1.84 21.60 -14.01
CA GLY A 70 2.62 20.39 -13.84
C GLY A 70 1.79 19.35 -13.10
N PHE A 71 2.39 18.19 -12.79
CA PHE A 71 1.77 17.13 -11.99
C PHE A 71 2.32 17.13 -10.57
N LEU A 72 1.44 17.10 -9.56
CA LEU A 72 1.80 16.84 -8.18
C LEU A 72 1.34 15.45 -7.80
N MET A 73 2.26 14.50 -7.85
CA MET A 73 1.99 13.09 -7.67
C MET A 73 2.34 12.64 -6.26
N ALA A 74 1.53 11.76 -5.67
CA ALA A 74 1.97 10.99 -4.51
C ALA A 74 1.55 9.53 -4.67
N ALA A 75 2.46 8.63 -4.32
CA ALA A 75 2.33 7.21 -4.54
C ALA A 75 2.59 6.41 -3.26
N ALA A 76 1.82 5.35 -3.07
CA ALA A 76 1.90 4.36 -2.00
C ALA A 76 1.50 3.00 -2.55
N HIS A 77 1.54 1.91 -1.75
CA HIS A 77 1.18 0.58 -2.25
C HIS A 77 0.01 -0.07 -1.51
N THR A 78 -0.70 -0.97 -2.22
CA THR A 78 -1.94 -1.61 -1.76
C THR A 78 -1.73 -3.01 -1.23
N ASP A 79 -0.62 -3.65 -1.57
CA ASP A 79 -0.24 -4.99 -1.14
C ASP A 79 0.45 -4.94 0.23
N SER A 80 0.58 -6.09 0.86
CA SER A 80 1.27 -6.29 2.15
C SER A 80 1.76 -7.73 2.21
N PRO A 81 2.82 -8.04 2.98
CA PRO A 81 3.31 -9.40 3.11
C PRO A 81 2.24 -10.34 3.66
N THR A 82 2.10 -11.49 3.00
CA THR A 82 1.08 -12.48 3.37
C THR A 82 1.46 -13.89 2.91
N PHE A 83 0.62 -14.88 3.21
CA PHE A 83 0.66 -16.20 2.61
C PHE A 83 -0.40 -16.29 1.49
N LYS A 84 0.05 -16.45 0.24
CA LYS A 84 -0.84 -16.76 -0.88
C LYS A 84 -1.23 -18.23 -0.87
N ILE A 85 -2.49 -18.49 -1.13
CA ILE A 85 -3.01 -19.84 -1.27
C ILE A 85 -2.66 -20.34 -2.67
N LYS A 86 -2.08 -21.54 -2.74
CA LYS A 86 -1.71 -22.15 -4.02
C LYS A 86 -2.92 -22.72 -4.73
N HIS A 87 -2.81 -22.87 -6.03
CA HIS A 87 -3.78 -23.64 -6.81
C HIS A 87 -3.80 -25.10 -6.32
N ASN A 88 -4.99 -25.70 -6.15
CA ASN A 88 -5.18 -27.01 -5.50
C ASN A 88 -4.56 -27.08 -4.10
N PRO A 89 -5.04 -26.27 -3.14
CA PRO A 89 -4.32 -26.03 -1.89
C PRO A 89 -4.48 -27.14 -0.85
N GLU A 90 -5.53 -27.97 -0.92
CA GLU A 90 -5.82 -28.93 0.13
C GLU A 90 -4.78 -30.04 0.20
N LYS A 91 -4.24 -30.27 1.39
CA LYS A 91 -3.21 -31.25 1.70
C LYS A 91 -3.65 -32.09 2.89
N LYS A 92 -3.68 -33.40 2.72
CA LYS A 92 -3.91 -34.33 3.83
C LYS A 92 -2.71 -34.37 4.78
N ALA A 93 -2.96 -34.23 6.08
CA ALA A 93 -1.97 -34.26 7.16
C ALA A 93 -2.47 -35.14 8.31
N GLY A 94 -2.32 -36.48 8.17
CA GLY A 94 -2.89 -37.44 9.11
C GLY A 94 -4.42 -37.33 9.16
N PRO A 95 -5.01 -37.08 10.36
CA PRO A 95 -6.44 -36.89 10.49
C PRO A 95 -6.93 -35.49 10.08
N TYR A 96 -6.01 -34.61 9.65
CA TYR A 96 -6.28 -33.19 9.36
C TYR A 96 -6.17 -32.89 7.87
N VAL A 97 -6.75 -31.74 7.50
CA VAL A 97 -6.54 -31.06 6.22
C VAL A 97 -5.83 -29.74 6.48
N GLN A 98 -4.75 -29.50 5.75
CA GLN A 98 -4.02 -28.25 5.70
C GLN A 98 -4.20 -27.58 4.34
N LEU A 99 -3.98 -26.27 4.24
CA LEU A 99 -3.88 -25.59 2.96
C LEU A 99 -2.41 -25.33 2.60
N SER A 100 -2.05 -25.60 1.35
CA SER A 100 -0.74 -25.29 0.79
C SER A 100 -0.67 -23.82 0.44
N THR A 101 0.33 -23.13 1.00
CA THR A 101 0.54 -21.71 0.82
C THR A 101 1.97 -21.43 0.38
N GLU A 102 2.22 -20.21 -0.09
CA GLU A 102 3.55 -19.69 -0.34
C GLU A 102 3.67 -18.25 0.18
N LYS A 103 4.88 -17.86 0.55
CA LYS A 103 5.16 -16.49 1.01
C LYS A 103 5.00 -15.49 -0.12
N TYR A 104 4.38 -14.38 0.18
CA TYR A 104 4.35 -13.18 -0.63
C TYR A 104 5.05 -12.06 0.13
N GLY A 105 6.14 -11.54 -0.44
CA GLY A 105 6.98 -10.52 0.20
C GLY A 105 7.88 -11.01 1.33
N GLY A 106 8.60 -10.09 1.91
CA GLY A 106 9.48 -10.30 3.07
C GLY A 106 8.70 -10.19 4.37
N MET A 107 8.42 -11.30 5.07
CA MET A 107 7.54 -11.30 6.23
C MET A 107 8.15 -11.87 7.49
N LEU A 108 7.68 -11.43 8.65
CA LEU A 108 7.94 -12.03 9.95
C LEU A 108 7.01 -13.24 10.16
N MET A 109 7.39 -14.41 9.63
CA MET A 109 6.51 -15.60 9.63
C MET A 109 6.01 -15.99 11.01
N GLY A 110 6.86 -15.87 12.06
CA GLY A 110 6.51 -16.26 13.42
C GLY A 110 5.32 -15.50 14.02
N THR A 111 5.01 -14.32 13.51
CA THR A 111 3.89 -13.51 14.00
C THR A 111 2.52 -14.01 13.54
N TRP A 112 2.48 -14.93 12.57
CA TRP A 112 1.25 -15.49 12.00
C TRP A 112 0.73 -16.71 12.77
N PHE A 113 1.53 -17.26 13.70
CA PHE A 113 1.16 -18.43 14.46
C PHE A 113 0.11 -18.13 15.53
N ASP A 114 -0.71 -19.15 15.83
CA ASP A 114 -1.67 -19.20 16.94
C ASP A 114 -2.73 -18.07 16.90
N ARG A 115 -3.05 -17.59 15.70
CA ARG A 115 -4.02 -16.53 15.46
C ARG A 115 -5.17 -16.99 14.57
N PRO A 116 -6.38 -16.47 14.77
CA PRO A 116 -7.46 -16.66 13.81
C PRO A 116 -7.11 -16.02 12.47
N LEU A 117 -7.14 -16.81 11.40
CA LEU A 117 -6.89 -16.38 10.04
C LEU A 117 -8.14 -16.59 9.18
N SER A 118 -8.26 -15.77 8.14
CA SER A 118 -9.28 -15.93 7.10
C SER A 118 -8.65 -15.83 5.72
N VAL A 119 -9.48 -15.90 4.68
CA VAL A 119 -9.09 -15.88 3.28
C VAL A 119 -9.79 -14.74 2.58
N ALA A 120 -9.02 -13.93 1.83
CA ALA A 120 -9.54 -12.88 0.96
C ALA A 120 -8.77 -12.83 -0.35
N GLY A 121 -9.38 -12.21 -1.36
CA GLY A 121 -8.80 -12.05 -2.69
C GLY A 121 -9.87 -11.91 -3.75
N ARG A 122 -9.68 -12.61 -4.86
CA ARG A 122 -10.66 -12.65 -5.96
C ARG A 122 -10.73 -14.03 -6.59
N VAL A 123 -11.88 -14.30 -7.22
CA VAL A 123 -12.05 -15.39 -8.19
C VAL A 123 -12.41 -14.83 -9.55
N VAL A 124 -12.09 -15.56 -10.60
CA VAL A 124 -12.49 -15.27 -11.97
C VAL A 124 -13.42 -16.37 -12.42
N THR A 125 -14.62 -15.99 -12.82
CA THR A 125 -15.64 -16.91 -13.34
C THR A 125 -15.78 -16.75 -14.84
N ALA A 126 -16.23 -17.81 -15.51
CA ALA A 126 -16.61 -17.78 -16.93
C ALA A 126 -18.06 -18.18 -17.12
N LYS A 127 -18.82 -17.33 -17.79
CA LYS A 127 -20.20 -17.59 -18.15
C LYS A 127 -20.53 -16.92 -19.49
N ASP A 128 -21.17 -17.65 -20.39
CA ASP A 128 -21.62 -17.14 -21.70
C ASP A 128 -20.52 -16.44 -22.51
N GLY A 129 -19.28 -16.98 -22.47
CA GLY A 129 -18.10 -16.42 -23.15
C GLY A 129 -17.52 -15.15 -22.50
N LYS A 130 -17.97 -14.77 -21.30
CA LYS A 130 -17.48 -13.62 -20.53
C LYS A 130 -16.68 -14.10 -19.31
N LEU A 131 -15.58 -13.42 -19.02
CA LEU A 131 -14.85 -13.56 -17.76
C LEU A 131 -15.27 -12.43 -16.82
N GLU A 132 -15.67 -12.77 -15.61
CA GLU A 132 -16.02 -11.82 -14.56
C GLU A 132 -15.15 -12.07 -13.33
N THR A 133 -14.67 -10.97 -12.73
CA THR A 133 -13.94 -11.01 -11.46
C THR A 133 -14.89 -10.73 -10.32
N LYS A 134 -14.85 -11.59 -9.27
CA LYS A 134 -15.62 -11.41 -8.03
C LYS A 134 -14.65 -11.35 -6.86
N LEU A 135 -14.84 -10.38 -5.96
CA LEU A 135 -14.10 -10.31 -4.71
C LEU A 135 -14.53 -11.45 -3.78
N VAL A 136 -13.58 -11.94 -3.01
CA VAL A 136 -13.77 -12.99 -2.01
C VAL A 136 -13.30 -12.48 -0.65
N ASP A 137 -14.17 -12.46 0.33
CA ASP A 137 -13.82 -12.35 1.73
C ASP A 137 -14.63 -13.37 2.53
N VAL A 138 -13.95 -14.42 3.00
CA VAL A 138 -14.59 -15.44 3.83
C VAL A 138 -15.05 -14.88 5.17
N ASN A 139 -14.37 -13.88 5.68
CA ASN A 139 -14.73 -13.04 6.83
C ASN A 139 -15.18 -13.82 8.08
N ARG A 140 -14.60 -14.97 8.34
CA ARG A 140 -14.75 -15.72 9.60
C ARG A 140 -13.42 -16.35 10.00
N ASP A 141 -13.31 -16.78 11.24
CA ASP A 141 -12.16 -17.53 11.73
C ASP A 141 -12.19 -18.90 11.07
N LEU A 142 -11.34 -19.08 10.06
CA LEU A 142 -11.33 -20.26 9.20
C LEU A 142 -10.12 -21.15 9.44
N LEU A 143 -8.99 -20.55 9.74
CA LEU A 143 -7.68 -21.20 9.71
C LEU A 143 -6.83 -20.78 10.93
N VAL A 144 -5.87 -21.63 11.28
CA VAL A 144 -4.81 -21.30 12.22
C VAL A 144 -3.50 -21.96 11.77
N ILE A 145 -2.38 -21.31 11.95
CA ILE A 145 -1.04 -21.91 11.83
C ILE A 145 -0.61 -22.28 13.26
N PRO A 146 -0.66 -23.57 13.67
CA PRO A 146 -0.38 -23.91 15.06
C PRO A 146 1.11 -23.99 15.34
N SER A 147 1.55 -23.42 16.45
CA SER A 147 2.90 -23.62 16.99
C SER A 147 3.09 -25.06 17.49
N VAL A 148 4.33 -25.56 17.39
CA VAL A 148 4.72 -26.80 18.08
C VAL A 148 4.85 -26.51 19.57
N ALA A 149 4.20 -27.31 20.42
CA ALA A 149 4.22 -27.13 21.86
C ALA A 149 5.65 -27.14 22.41
N ILE A 150 5.93 -26.31 23.41
CA ILE A 150 7.26 -26.21 24.04
C ILE A 150 7.79 -27.55 24.55
N HIS A 151 6.91 -28.48 24.95
CA HIS A 151 7.29 -29.81 25.40
C HIS A 151 7.87 -30.70 24.28
N MET A 152 7.50 -30.42 23.02
CA MET A 152 8.00 -31.13 21.84
C MET A 152 9.20 -30.43 21.21
N ASN A 153 9.36 -29.11 21.45
CA ASN A 153 10.47 -28.31 20.95
C ASN A 153 11.00 -27.39 22.05
N ARG A 154 11.88 -27.91 22.88
CA ARG A 154 12.40 -27.20 24.05
C ARG A 154 13.30 -26.02 23.70
N ALA A 155 13.88 -26.02 22.50
CA ALA A 155 14.73 -24.93 21.99
C ALA A 155 13.92 -23.84 21.26
N ALA A 156 12.59 -23.83 21.36
CA ALA A 156 11.75 -22.88 20.65
C ALA A 156 12.10 -21.42 20.90
N ASN A 157 12.59 -21.09 22.12
CA ASN A 157 12.97 -19.73 22.50
C ASN A 157 14.43 -19.38 22.18
N ASP A 158 15.25 -20.34 21.73
CA ASP A 158 16.66 -20.13 21.37
C ASP A 158 16.82 -19.69 19.88
N GLY A 159 15.72 -19.59 19.18
CA GLY A 159 15.63 -19.24 17.76
C GLY A 159 15.24 -20.45 16.89
N ILE A 160 14.22 -20.27 16.05
CA ILE A 160 13.73 -21.29 15.11
C ILE A 160 13.93 -20.80 13.69
N LYS A 161 14.57 -21.62 12.85
CA LYS A 161 14.56 -21.42 11.39
C LYS A 161 13.27 -22.02 10.83
N LEU A 162 12.27 -21.16 10.56
CA LEU A 162 11.01 -21.56 9.97
C LEU A 162 11.17 -21.91 8.50
N MET A 163 10.58 -23.04 8.09
CA MET A 163 10.46 -23.47 6.69
C MET A 163 9.01 -23.26 6.23
N ALA A 164 8.79 -22.35 5.28
CA ALA A 164 7.45 -21.96 4.88
C ALA A 164 6.57 -23.12 4.37
N ASN A 165 7.16 -24.11 3.71
CA ASN A 165 6.45 -25.28 3.16
C ASN A 165 6.20 -26.39 4.19
N VAL A 166 6.63 -26.22 5.44
CA VAL A 166 6.48 -27.20 6.52
C VAL A 166 5.78 -26.56 7.72
N ASP A 167 6.34 -25.48 8.23
CA ASP A 167 5.96 -24.93 9.53
C ASP A 167 4.76 -23.97 9.44
N THR A 168 4.49 -23.38 8.26
CA THR A 168 3.49 -22.32 8.11
C THR A 168 2.24 -22.74 7.33
N LEU A 169 2.02 -24.06 7.14
CA LEU A 169 0.81 -24.54 6.49
C LEU A 169 -0.40 -24.46 7.45
N PRO A 170 -1.43 -23.65 7.12
CA PRO A 170 -2.55 -23.48 8.03
C PRO A 170 -3.41 -24.74 8.13
N LEU A 171 -3.82 -25.06 9.34
CA LEU A 171 -4.82 -26.07 9.65
C LEU A 171 -6.18 -25.56 9.17
N TYR A 172 -6.83 -26.36 8.33
CA TYR A 172 -8.14 -26.02 7.75
C TYR A 172 -9.29 -26.82 8.40
N GLY A 173 -9.10 -28.09 8.68
CA GLY A 173 -10.15 -28.90 9.26
C GLY A 173 -9.73 -30.33 9.56
N MET A 174 -10.72 -31.14 9.98
CA MET A 174 -10.58 -32.58 10.07
C MET A 174 -10.67 -33.20 8.66
N GLN A 175 -10.38 -34.50 8.53
CA GLN A 175 -10.35 -35.17 7.23
C GLN A 175 -11.68 -35.10 6.47
N GLU A 176 -12.80 -34.99 7.18
CA GLU A 176 -14.15 -34.85 6.60
C GLU A 176 -14.34 -33.51 5.87
N ALA A 177 -13.48 -32.52 6.13
CA ALA A 177 -13.47 -31.27 5.42
C ALA A 177 -12.75 -31.31 4.05
N ALA A 178 -12.11 -32.45 3.72
CA ALA A 178 -11.40 -32.56 2.44
C ALA A 178 -12.34 -32.35 1.25
N GLY A 179 -11.88 -31.56 0.28
CA GLY A 179 -12.65 -31.22 -0.91
C GLY A 179 -13.62 -30.03 -0.73
N SER A 180 -13.71 -29.43 0.47
CA SER A 180 -14.68 -28.38 0.75
C SER A 180 -14.18 -26.95 0.57
N PHE A 181 -12.86 -26.73 0.44
CA PHE A 181 -12.30 -25.38 0.43
C PHE A 181 -12.82 -24.55 -0.74
N ARG A 182 -12.90 -25.15 -1.93
CA ARG A 182 -13.43 -24.48 -3.13
C ARG A 182 -14.88 -24.03 -2.94
N GLY A 183 -15.72 -24.86 -2.28
CA GLY A 183 -17.10 -24.49 -1.91
C GLY A 183 -17.18 -23.33 -0.93
N VAL A 184 -16.26 -23.27 0.04
CA VAL A 184 -16.15 -22.12 0.96
C VAL A 184 -15.82 -20.84 0.20
N VAL A 185 -14.89 -20.89 -0.75
CA VAL A 185 -14.51 -19.75 -1.61
C VAL A 185 -15.68 -19.33 -2.51
N ALA A 186 -16.34 -20.30 -3.16
CA ALA A 186 -17.48 -20.05 -4.04
C ALA A 186 -18.65 -19.38 -3.29
N ALA A 187 -18.96 -19.88 -2.10
CA ALA A 187 -20.01 -19.30 -1.24
C ALA A 187 -19.67 -17.85 -0.84
N ALA A 188 -18.41 -17.57 -0.51
CA ALA A 188 -17.96 -16.22 -0.16
C ALA A 188 -17.99 -15.26 -1.37
N ALA A 189 -17.77 -15.76 -2.59
CA ALA A 189 -17.84 -15.01 -3.83
C ALA A 189 -19.29 -14.86 -4.37
N GLY A 190 -20.24 -15.63 -3.85
CA GLY A 190 -21.62 -15.69 -4.37
C GLY A 190 -21.73 -16.33 -5.76
N VAL A 191 -20.90 -17.36 -6.05
CA VAL A 191 -20.84 -18.05 -7.34
C VAL A 191 -20.93 -19.57 -7.14
N GLN A 192 -21.10 -20.34 -8.24
CA GLN A 192 -20.98 -21.81 -8.18
C GLN A 192 -19.52 -22.24 -8.29
N GLU A 193 -19.18 -23.39 -7.69
CA GLU A 193 -17.80 -23.90 -7.69
C GLU A 193 -17.26 -24.16 -9.09
N ASP A 194 -18.09 -24.70 -9.98
CA ASP A 194 -17.74 -25.04 -11.35
C ASP A 194 -17.60 -23.82 -12.27
N GLU A 195 -18.15 -22.65 -11.89
CA GLU A 195 -17.95 -21.39 -12.60
C GLU A 195 -16.54 -20.79 -12.36
N ILE A 196 -15.84 -21.15 -11.28
CA ILE A 196 -14.52 -20.60 -10.95
C ILE A 196 -13.46 -21.19 -11.88
N LEU A 197 -12.80 -20.36 -12.68
CA LEU A 197 -11.69 -20.77 -13.55
C LEU A 197 -10.32 -20.29 -13.08
N GLY A 198 -10.27 -19.26 -12.24
CA GLY A 198 -9.04 -18.71 -11.69
C GLY A 198 -9.27 -18.06 -10.34
N GLU A 199 -8.20 -17.98 -9.56
CA GLU A 199 -8.26 -17.42 -8.22
C GLU A 199 -6.93 -16.78 -7.80
N ASP A 200 -7.03 -15.66 -7.09
CA ASP A 200 -5.91 -14.99 -6.42
C ASP A 200 -6.31 -14.81 -4.96
N LEU A 201 -5.98 -15.76 -4.10
CA LEU A 201 -6.39 -15.79 -2.70
C LEU A 201 -5.20 -15.69 -1.77
N SER A 202 -5.38 -14.99 -0.65
CA SER A 202 -4.37 -14.80 0.38
C SER A 202 -4.98 -14.98 1.76
N LEU A 203 -4.15 -15.38 2.72
CA LEU A 203 -4.50 -15.35 4.12
C LEU A 203 -4.50 -13.90 4.61
N TYR A 204 -5.33 -13.62 5.59
CA TYR A 204 -5.23 -12.38 6.36
C TYR A 204 -5.56 -12.62 7.82
N VAL A 205 -4.96 -11.79 8.70
CA VAL A 205 -5.27 -11.81 10.11
C VAL A 205 -6.52 -10.97 10.38
N ARG A 206 -7.45 -11.52 11.19
CA ARG A 206 -8.73 -10.87 11.49
C ARG A 206 -8.67 -9.90 12.67
N THR A 207 -7.50 -9.68 13.23
CA THR A 207 -7.31 -8.67 14.28
C THR A 207 -7.72 -7.30 13.75
N ARG A 208 -8.64 -6.66 14.45
CA ARG A 208 -9.02 -5.28 14.15
C ARG A 208 -7.99 -4.32 14.73
N GLY A 209 -7.88 -3.15 14.11
CA GLY A 209 -7.07 -2.07 14.63
C GLY A 209 -7.53 -1.65 16.03
N THR A 210 -6.59 -1.34 16.92
CA THR A 210 -6.83 -0.85 18.26
C THR A 210 -5.88 0.27 18.63
N VAL A 211 -6.34 1.16 19.51
CA VAL A 211 -5.51 2.19 20.14
C VAL A 211 -5.05 1.66 21.49
N PHE A 212 -3.81 1.90 21.87
CA PHE A 212 -3.24 1.48 23.13
C PHE A 212 -2.14 2.44 23.61
N GLY A 213 -1.65 2.18 24.81
CA GLY A 213 -0.66 3.00 25.51
C GLY A 213 -1.28 3.65 26.74
N ALA A 214 -0.45 4.22 27.61
CA ALA A 214 -0.91 4.84 28.85
C ALA A 214 -1.79 6.07 28.64
N LYS A 215 -1.70 6.69 27.44
CA LYS A 215 -2.46 7.87 27.02
C LYS A 215 -2.94 7.73 25.57
N ASP A 216 -3.18 6.50 25.12
CA ASP A 216 -3.64 6.20 23.76
C ASP A 216 -2.66 6.68 22.66
N GLU A 217 -1.35 6.58 22.94
CA GLU A 217 -0.30 7.11 22.04
C GLU A 217 -0.07 6.27 20.79
N PHE A 218 -0.50 5.01 20.78
CA PHE A 218 -0.14 4.06 19.74
C PHE A 218 -1.36 3.41 19.09
N VAL A 219 -1.19 3.01 17.86
CA VAL A 219 -2.12 2.14 17.14
C VAL A 219 -1.45 0.80 16.84
N LEU A 220 -2.22 -0.28 16.95
CA LEU A 220 -1.84 -1.63 16.53
C LEU A 220 -2.85 -2.08 15.47
N ALA A 221 -2.40 -2.39 14.28
CA ALA A 221 -3.28 -2.86 13.21
C ALA A 221 -2.51 -3.71 12.18
N PRO A 222 -3.18 -4.60 11.44
CA PRO A 222 -2.59 -5.28 10.31
C PRO A 222 -2.46 -4.32 9.11
N ARG A 223 -1.47 -4.55 8.25
CA ARG A 223 -1.28 -3.85 6.97
C ARG A 223 -1.18 -2.32 7.09
N LEU A 224 -0.59 -1.82 8.19
CA LEU A 224 -0.22 -0.40 8.28
C LEU A 224 0.77 -0.05 7.17
N ASP A 225 1.68 -0.97 6.89
CA ASP A 225 2.52 -1.00 5.70
C ASP A 225 1.76 -1.67 4.56
N ASP A 226 1.28 -0.94 3.52
CA ASP A 226 1.43 0.53 3.40
C ASP A 226 0.06 1.21 3.30
N LEU A 227 -1.01 0.48 3.69
CA LEU A 227 -2.38 1.01 3.67
C LEU A 227 -2.55 2.24 4.58
N GLY A 228 -1.67 2.43 5.57
CA GLY A 228 -1.61 3.64 6.37
C GLY A 228 -1.24 4.86 5.52
N CYS A 229 -0.18 4.77 4.70
CA CYS A 229 0.19 5.83 3.76
C CYS A 229 -0.86 5.99 2.66
N VAL A 230 -1.36 4.89 2.06
CA VAL A 230 -2.46 4.95 1.07
C VAL A 230 -3.64 5.78 1.59
N PHE A 231 -4.09 5.48 2.81
CA PHE A 231 -5.19 6.21 3.45
C PHE A 231 -4.83 7.68 3.70
N GLY A 232 -3.64 7.95 4.22
CA GLY A 232 -3.17 9.32 4.48
C GLY A 232 -3.05 10.16 3.23
N LEU A 233 -2.51 9.58 2.14
CA LEU A 233 -2.41 10.24 0.84
C LEU A 233 -3.80 10.53 0.25
N LEU A 234 -4.74 9.57 0.30
CA LEU A 234 -6.10 9.76 -0.20
C LEU A 234 -6.83 10.87 0.55
N GLU A 235 -6.78 10.86 1.88
CA GLU A 235 -7.45 11.88 2.70
C GLU A 235 -6.87 13.28 2.43
N GLY A 236 -5.54 13.39 2.30
CA GLY A 236 -4.89 14.64 1.91
C GLY A 236 -5.27 15.08 0.50
N PHE A 237 -5.35 14.15 -0.45
CA PHE A 237 -5.76 14.40 -1.82
C PHE A 237 -7.20 14.93 -1.90
N LEU A 238 -8.12 14.30 -1.18
CA LEU A 238 -9.54 14.71 -1.16
C LEU A 238 -9.74 16.07 -0.47
N ALA A 239 -8.98 16.36 0.58
CA ALA A 239 -9.09 17.60 1.34
C ALA A 239 -8.39 18.81 0.69
N ALA A 240 -7.50 18.57 -0.27
CA ALA A 240 -6.71 19.64 -0.88
C ALA A 240 -7.55 20.59 -1.73
N ALA A 241 -7.28 21.88 -1.60
CA ALA A 241 -7.88 22.92 -2.41
C ALA A 241 -7.49 22.75 -3.91
N PRO A 242 -8.31 23.21 -4.85
CA PRO A 242 -7.93 23.29 -6.25
C PRO A 242 -6.67 24.16 -6.44
N SER A 243 -5.79 23.76 -7.35
CA SER A 243 -4.55 24.48 -7.67
C SER A 243 -4.33 24.54 -9.18
N GLY A 244 -3.27 25.21 -9.62
CA GLY A 244 -2.87 25.21 -11.03
C GLY A 244 -2.15 23.92 -11.48
N SER A 245 -1.74 23.04 -10.57
CA SER A 245 -1.17 21.74 -10.90
C SER A 245 -2.26 20.67 -11.00
N VAL A 246 -1.96 19.57 -11.68
CA VAL A 246 -2.78 18.34 -11.68
C VAL A 246 -2.35 17.52 -10.48
N PRO A 247 -3.13 17.43 -9.40
CA PRO A 247 -2.83 16.50 -8.31
C PRO A 247 -3.14 15.08 -8.78
N VAL A 248 -2.23 14.12 -8.46
CA VAL A 248 -2.36 12.71 -8.83
C VAL A 248 -2.08 11.84 -7.61
N PHE A 249 -3.08 11.12 -7.15
CA PHE A 249 -2.96 10.08 -6.13
C PHE A 249 -2.70 8.74 -6.84
N CYS A 250 -1.71 7.98 -6.37
CA CYS A 250 -1.33 6.69 -6.93
C CYS A 250 -1.30 5.63 -5.82
N ALA A 251 -1.95 4.50 -6.06
CA ALA A 251 -1.89 3.31 -5.22
C ALA A 251 -1.49 2.12 -6.11
N PHE A 252 -0.25 1.62 -5.95
CA PHE A 252 0.32 0.55 -6.76
C PHE A 252 0.23 -0.80 -6.04
N ASP A 253 0.28 -1.89 -6.79
CA ASP A 253 0.35 -3.26 -6.28
C ASP A 253 1.77 -3.82 -6.45
N ASN A 254 2.07 -4.90 -5.75
CA ASN A 254 3.30 -5.69 -5.85
C ASN A 254 4.59 -4.97 -5.46
N GLU A 255 4.53 -3.95 -4.60
CA GLU A 255 5.72 -3.34 -4.03
C GLU A 255 6.57 -4.38 -3.30
N GLU A 256 5.94 -5.19 -2.47
CA GLU A 256 6.53 -6.20 -1.59
C GLU A 256 7.29 -7.33 -2.33
N VAL A 257 7.14 -7.39 -3.64
CA VAL A 257 7.83 -8.34 -4.53
C VAL A 257 8.57 -7.65 -5.69
N GLY A 258 8.85 -6.34 -5.55
CA GLY A 258 9.75 -5.59 -6.43
C GLY A 258 9.08 -4.75 -7.50
N SER A 259 7.76 -4.55 -7.46
CA SER A 259 7.03 -3.64 -8.38
C SER A 259 7.08 -3.97 -9.88
N GLU A 260 7.73 -5.04 -10.31
CA GLU A 260 7.98 -5.37 -11.73
C GLU A 260 6.83 -6.14 -12.40
N THR A 261 5.60 -5.68 -12.19
CA THR A 261 4.39 -6.26 -12.79
C THR A 261 3.63 -5.21 -13.62
N LYS A 262 2.62 -5.65 -14.39
CA LYS A 262 1.79 -4.73 -15.19
C LYS A 262 1.02 -3.70 -14.36
N GLN A 263 0.84 -3.94 -13.05
CA GLN A 263 0.15 -3.09 -12.08
C GLN A 263 1.07 -2.47 -11.03
N GLY A 264 2.35 -2.83 -10.99
CA GLY A 264 3.34 -2.26 -10.07
C GLY A 264 3.86 -0.89 -10.50
N ALA A 265 4.67 -0.26 -9.65
CA ALA A 265 5.27 1.04 -9.93
C ALA A 265 6.23 1.04 -11.13
N ALA A 266 6.81 -0.12 -11.50
CA ALA A 266 7.62 -0.30 -12.70
C ALA A 266 6.81 -0.37 -14.00
N SER A 267 5.47 -0.43 -13.92
CA SER A 267 4.61 -0.50 -15.11
C SER A 267 4.51 0.84 -15.82
N SER A 268 3.85 0.83 -16.99
CA SER A 268 3.51 2.05 -17.72
C SER A 268 2.28 2.79 -17.17
N LEU A 269 1.61 2.28 -16.11
CA LEU A 269 0.34 2.84 -15.64
C LEU A 269 0.44 4.33 -15.34
N LEU A 270 1.47 4.77 -14.61
CA LEU A 270 1.67 6.19 -14.30
C LEU A 270 1.97 7.00 -15.55
N SER A 271 2.99 6.62 -16.32
CA SER A 271 3.42 7.37 -17.51
C SER A 271 2.32 7.47 -18.58
N ASP A 272 1.58 6.36 -18.82
CA ASP A 272 0.46 6.36 -19.77
C ASP A 272 -0.65 7.29 -19.31
N THR A 273 -1.00 7.25 -18.00
CA THR A 273 -2.04 8.12 -17.44
C THR A 273 -1.67 9.59 -17.57
N LEU A 274 -0.47 9.98 -17.18
CA LEU A 274 -0.01 11.38 -17.27
C LEU A 274 0.04 11.87 -18.72
N ARG A 275 0.55 11.03 -19.63
CA ARG A 275 0.59 11.35 -21.07
C ARG A 275 -0.82 11.51 -21.64
N ARG A 276 -1.76 10.60 -21.32
CA ARG A 276 -3.15 10.70 -21.75
C ARG A 276 -3.83 11.96 -21.23
N ILE A 277 -3.59 12.35 -19.98
CA ILE A 277 -4.09 13.63 -19.44
C ILE A 277 -3.61 14.79 -20.33
N ALA A 278 -2.30 14.90 -20.58
CA ALA A 278 -1.75 15.99 -21.37
C ALA A 278 -2.29 16.01 -22.81
N LEU A 279 -2.32 14.85 -23.47
CA LEU A 279 -2.81 14.73 -24.86
C LEU A 279 -4.31 15.06 -24.97
N THR A 280 -5.13 14.58 -24.04
CA THR A 280 -6.58 14.84 -24.01
C THR A 280 -6.88 16.32 -23.75
N LEU A 281 -6.00 17.01 -23.00
CA LEU A 281 -6.08 18.47 -22.82
C LEU A 281 -5.51 19.27 -24.00
N GLY A 282 -5.12 18.62 -25.09
CA GLY A 282 -4.64 19.27 -26.31
C GLY A 282 -3.21 19.81 -26.27
N LEU A 283 -2.39 19.37 -25.29
CA LEU A 283 -1.04 19.91 -25.10
C LEU A 283 0.02 19.28 -26.01
N GLY A 284 -0.26 18.13 -26.62
CA GLY A 284 0.69 17.37 -27.43
C GLY A 284 1.89 16.81 -26.61
N GLU A 285 2.83 16.17 -27.30
CA GLU A 285 4.02 15.56 -26.67
C GLU A 285 4.94 16.60 -26.02
N GLU A 286 5.21 17.70 -26.71
CA GLU A 286 6.05 18.79 -26.19
C GLU A 286 5.42 19.38 -24.91
N GLY A 287 4.11 19.60 -24.90
CA GLY A 287 3.39 20.05 -23.73
C GLY A 287 3.46 19.05 -22.57
N TYR A 288 3.37 17.74 -22.85
CA TYR A 288 3.54 16.69 -21.85
C TYR A 288 4.93 16.73 -21.22
N LEU A 289 6.00 16.82 -22.02
CA LEU A 289 7.37 16.88 -21.51
C LEU A 289 7.62 18.13 -20.67
N ARG A 290 7.05 19.27 -21.06
CA ARG A 290 7.11 20.50 -20.28
C ARG A 290 6.37 20.40 -18.96
N LEU A 291 5.21 19.72 -18.93
CA LEU A 291 4.50 19.45 -17.66
C LEU A 291 5.33 18.55 -16.74
N LEU A 292 5.97 17.51 -17.27
CA LEU A 292 6.86 16.63 -16.47
C LEU A 292 8.01 17.43 -15.84
N ALA A 293 8.63 18.34 -16.59
CA ALA A 293 9.71 19.18 -16.08
C ALA A 293 9.27 20.10 -14.91
N GLN A 294 7.96 20.35 -14.79
CA GLN A 294 7.33 21.13 -13.73
C GLN A 294 6.69 20.26 -12.62
N SER A 295 6.96 18.96 -12.63
CA SER A 295 6.28 17.98 -11.78
C SER A 295 7.12 17.55 -10.59
N PHE A 296 6.46 16.93 -9.61
CA PHE A 296 7.10 16.40 -8.41
C PHE A 296 6.37 15.14 -7.94
N LEU A 297 7.13 14.18 -7.39
CA LEU A 297 6.60 12.95 -6.84
C LEU A 297 6.92 12.82 -5.35
N VAL A 298 5.93 12.52 -4.54
CA VAL A 298 6.08 12.02 -3.17
C VAL A 298 5.89 10.51 -3.22
N SER A 299 6.92 9.75 -2.84
CA SER A 299 6.84 8.30 -2.63
C SER A 299 6.64 8.08 -1.14
N ALA A 300 5.48 7.56 -0.76
CA ALA A 300 5.11 7.32 0.63
C ALA A 300 5.09 5.81 0.88
N ASP A 301 5.85 5.39 1.87
CA ASP A 301 6.01 4.03 2.33
C ASP A 301 6.60 4.07 3.74
N ASN A 302 6.09 3.26 4.66
CA ASN A 302 6.40 3.43 6.07
C ASN A 302 7.91 3.34 6.39
N ALA A 303 8.31 3.91 7.53
CA ALA A 303 9.69 3.99 7.99
C ALA A 303 9.87 3.24 9.32
N HIS A 304 11.08 2.78 9.59
CA HIS A 304 11.38 2.14 10.86
C HIS A 304 11.49 3.16 11.99
N ALA A 305 10.72 2.99 13.06
CA ALA A 305 10.95 3.69 14.32
C ALA A 305 12.11 3.04 15.08
N VAL A 306 12.79 3.81 15.95
CA VAL A 306 13.75 3.24 16.89
C VAL A 306 13.05 2.18 17.75
N HIS A 307 13.66 0.98 17.77
CA HIS A 307 13.09 -0.14 18.54
C HIS A 307 13.46 -0.02 20.01
N PRO A 308 12.50 -0.05 20.95
CA PRO A 308 12.77 0.20 22.36
C PRO A 308 13.71 -0.83 23.01
N ASN A 309 13.69 -2.08 22.55
CA ASN A 309 14.54 -3.15 23.06
C ASN A 309 15.84 -3.32 22.26
N HIS A 310 15.95 -2.72 21.06
CA HIS A 310 17.06 -2.87 20.13
C HIS A 310 17.42 -1.54 19.46
N PRO A 311 17.76 -0.50 20.25
CA PRO A 311 18.09 0.81 19.67
C PRO A 311 19.36 0.76 18.81
N GLU A 312 20.22 -0.25 19.00
CA GLU A 312 21.45 -0.46 18.25
C GLU A 312 21.24 -0.77 16.76
N TYR A 313 20.04 -1.11 16.33
CA TYR A 313 19.74 -1.31 14.90
C TYR A 313 19.43 -0.01 14.16
N ALA A 314 19.20 1.08 14.88
CA ALA A 314 18.98 2.39 14.29
C ALA A 314 20.29 3.14 14.03
N ASP A 315 20.28 4.12 13.11
CA ASP A 315 21.34 5.10 12.99
C ASP A 315 21.42 5.97 14.25
N MET A 316 22.61 6.44 14.60
CA MET A 316 22.83 7.16 15.86
C MET A 316 22.20 8.55 15.91
N THR A 317 21.99 9.19 14.74
CA THR A 317 21.60 10.59 14.64
C THR A 317 20.32 10.82 13.81
N ASN A 318 19.96 9.85 12.97
CA ASN A 318 18.78 9.93 12.07
C ASN A 318 17.76 8.86 12.45
N THR A 319 17.22 8.99 13.66
CA THR A 319 16.42 7.94 14.32
C THR A 319 15.00 8.42 14.55
N PRO A 320 14.05 8.09 13.67
CA PRO A 320 12.66 8.43 13.85
C PRO A 320 12.03 7.72 15.04
N ARG A 321 11.05 8.36 15.62
CA ARG A 321 10.18 7.81 16.67
C ARG A 321 8.72 7.92 16.27
N MET A 322 7.89 7.06 16.78
CA MET A 322 6.43 7.19 16.68
C MET A 322 5.96 8.50 17.32
N ASN A 323 4.91 9.09 16.78
CA ASN A 323 4.38 10.42 17.15
C ASN A 323 5.38 11.59 16.98
N GLY A 324 6.36 11.40 16.11
CA GLY A 324 7.29 12.45 15.70
C GLY A 324 6.95 13.13 14.38
N GLY A 325 5.84 12.75 13.77
CA GLY A 325 5.39 13.29 12.47
C GLY A 325 5.92 12.51 11.27
N VAL A 326 5.88 13.13 10.11
CA VAL A 326 6.28 12.52 8.84
C VAL A 326 7.80 12.31 8.80
N VAL A 327 8.23 11.17 8.32
CA VAL A 327 9.64 10.81 8.17
C VAL A 327 10.08 11.03 6.73
N ILE A 328 11.15 11.79 6.50
CA ILE A 328 11.84 11.90 5.20
C ILE A 328 12.99 10.90 5.20
N LYS A 329 13.03 10.01 4.20
CA LYS A 329 13.98 8.92 4.11
C LYS A 329 15.14 9.26 3.18
N PHE A 330 16.40 9.04 3.62
CA PHE A 330 17.61 9.24 2.83
C PHE A 330 18.40 7.95 2.70
N ASN A 331 19.00 7.74 1.53
CA ASN A 331 19.92 6.64 1.30
C ASN A 331 20.99 7.03 0.27
N ALA A 332 22.26 6.92 0.65
CA ALA A 332 23.39 7.28 -0.21
C ALA A 332 23.46 6.44 -1.50
N ASN A 333 22.95 5.21 -1.48
CA ASN A 333 22.88 4.31 -2.65
C ASN A 333 21.60 4.48 -3.48
N GLN A 334 20.86 5.59 -3.26
CA GLN A 334 19.64 5.94 -4.00
C GLN A 334 18.54 4.85 -3.94
N ARG A 335 18.50 4.10 -2.82
CA ARG A 335 17.37 3.22 -2.51
C ARG A 335 16.11 4.03 -2.20
N TYR A 336 16.31 5.25 -1.71
CA TYR A 336 15.32 6.32 -1.57
C TYR A 336 15.74 7.46 -2.49
N THR A 337 14.80 8.09 -3.17
CA THR A 337 15.04 9.09 -4.21
C THR A 337 15.32 10.50 -3.66
N THR A 338 15.19 10.67 -2.35
CA THR A 338 15.34 11.97 -1.69
C THR A 338 16.72 12.57 -1.91
N ASP A 339 16.75 13.82 -2.33
CA ASP A 339 17.91 14.69 -2.39
C ASP A 339 17.70 15.98 -1.56
N GLY A 340 18.68 16.88 -1.57
CA GLY A 340 18.59 18.12 -0.80
C GLY A 340 17.46 19.05 -1.27
N VAL A 341 17.16 19.08 -2.56
CA VAL A 341 16.09 19.93 -3.13
C VAL A 341 14.72 19.41 -2.77
N SER A 342 14.51 18.10 -2.99
CA SER A 342 13.23 17.45 -2.70
C SER A 342 12.93 17.44 -1.20
N CYS A 343 13.94 17.20 -0.36
CA CYS A 343 13.83 17.34 1.10
C CYS A 343 13.41 18.77 1.50
N ALA A 344 14.08 19.79 0.95
CA ALA A 344 13.77 21.18 1.29
C ALA A 344 12.34 21.57 0.91
N LEU A 345 11.88 21.16 -0.29
CA LEU A 345 10.51 21.40 -0.73
C LEU A 345 9.50 20.75 0.23
N PHE A 346 9.66 19.44 0.51
CA PHE A 346 8.69 18.74 1.34
C PHE A 346 8.73 19.21 2.80
N THR A 347 9.91 19.59 3.31
CA THR A 347 10.05 20.22 4.64
C THR A 347 9.30 21.53 4.70
N ALA A 348 9.35 22.35 3.64
CA ALA A 348 8.60 23.61 3.59
C ALA A 348 7.08 23.36 3.57
N VAL A 349 6.62 22.36 2.82
CA VAL A 349 5.21 21.90 2.84
C VAL A 349 4.79 21.47 4.25
N CYS A 350 5.60 20.68 4.94
CA CYS A 350 5.31 20.23 6.31
C CYS A 350 5.25 21.42 7.30
N ARG A 351 6.14 22.40 7.16
CA ARG A 351 6.12 23.63 8.00
C ARG A 351 4.83 24.41 7.81
N GLU A 352 4.39 24.61 6.57
CA GLU A 352 3.12 25.29 6.28
C GLU A 352 1.93 24.50 6.83
N ALA A 353 1.96 23.18 6.69
CA ALA A 353 0.94 22.27 7.22
C ALA A 353 0.95 22.14 8.76
N LYS A 354 1.94 22.72 9.45
CA LYS A 354 2.20 22.50 10.88
C LYS A 354 2.29 21.00 11.21
N ALA A 355 2.86 20.22 10.29
CA ALA A 355 3.13 18.81 10.46
C ALA A 355 4.59 18.63 10.91
N PRO A 356 4.86 18.00 12.06
CA PRO A 356 6.22 17.66 12.45
C PRO A 356 6.90 16.78 11.40
N VAL A 357 8.21 16.92 11.26
CA VAL A 357 9.00 16.15 10.30
C VAL A 357 10.26 15.61 10.97
N GLN A 358 10.63 14.40 10.62
CA GLN A 358 11.82 13.70 11.06
C GLN A 358 12.63 13.23 9.86
N VAL A 359 13.87 12.81 10.10
CA VAL A 359 14.74 12.25 9.07
C VAL A 359 15.12 10.82 9.44
N TYR A 360 15.14 9.94 8.46
CA TYR A 360 15.61 8.58 8.57
C TYR A 360 16.80 8.33 7.64
N ALA A 361 17.82 7.69 8.16
CA ALA A 361 18.86 7.04 7.40
C ALA A 361 19.11 5.64 7.97
N ASN A 362 19.51 4.72 7.11
CA ASN A 362 19.91 3.40 7.57
C ASN A 362 21.22 3.47 8.36
N ARG A 363 21.39 2.60 9.37
CA ARG A 363 22.71 2.38 9.97
C ARG A 363 23.70 1.97 8.88
N SER A 364 24.87 2.59 8.84
CA SER A 364 25.79 2.56 7.69
C SER A 364 26.27 1.16 7.28
N ASP A 365 26.19 0.18 8.16
CA ASP A 365 26.60 -1.22 7.93
C ASP A 365 25.42 -2.14 7.58
N LEU A 366 24.17 -1.64 7.60
CA LEU A 366 22.99 -2.40 7.25
C LEU A 366 22.47 -1.99 5.86
N PRO A 367 22.22 -2.95 4.95
CA PRO A 367 21.55 -2.64 3.71
C PRO A 367 20.10 -2.24 4.04
N GLY A 368 19.68 -1.08 3.55
CA GLY A 368 18.29 -0.65 3.66
C GLY A 368 17.39 -1.38 2.66
N GLY A 369 16.07 -1.36 2.92
CA GLY A 369 15.07 -1.66 1.91
C GLY A 369 15.11 -0.63 0.75
N SER A 370 14.29 -0.84 -0.24
CA SER A 370 13.96 0.14 -1.29
C SER A 370 12.48 0.46 -1.21
N THR A 371 12.05 1.49 -1.91
CA THR A 371 10.66 1.89 -2.02
C THR A 371 10.24 1.96 -3.48
N LEU A 372 8.94 2.07 -3.70
CA LEU A 372 8.38 2.27 -5.04
C LEU A 372 8.91 3.54 -5.75
N GLY A 373 9.42 4.53 -5.00
CA GLY A 373 9.89 5.80 -5.55
C GLY A 373 11.04 5.65 -6.53
N SER A 374 12.09 4.90 -6.15
CA SER A 374 13.25 4.66 -7.01
C SER A 374 12.88 3.94 -8.32
N ILE A 375 11.84 3.09 -8.27
CA ILE A 375 11.33 2.35 -9.42
C ILE A 375 10.43 3.24 -10.28
N ALA A 376 9.47 3.94 -9.69
CA ALA A 376 8.54 4.84 -10.39
C ALA A 376 9.28 5.93 -11.18
N THR A 377 10.36 6.50 -10.61
CA THR A 377 11.16 7.54 -11.25
C THR A 377 11.96 7.03 -12.46
N THR A 378 12.17 5.73 -12.62
CA THR A 378 12.71 5.17 -13.87
C THR A 378 11.72 5.25 -15.03
N LYS A 379 10.42 5.36 -14.76
CA LYS A 379 9.34 5.47 -15.76
C LYS A 379 8.89 6.90 -15.96
N VAL A 380 8.89 7.69 -14.89
CA VAL A 380 8.52 9.11 -14.89
C VAL A 380 9.61 9.88 -14.16
N SER A 381 10.63 10.33 -14.91
CA SER A 381 11.84 10.94 -14.38
C SER A 381 11.58 12.38 -13.92
N VAL A 382 11.14 12.53 -12.69
CA VAL A 382 10.84 13.82 -12.03
C VAL A 382 11.52 13.89 -10.67
N PRO A 383 11.78 15.08 -10.11
CA PRO A 383 12.24 15.22 -8.73
C PRO A 383 11.26 14.52 -7.76
N SER A 384 11.83 13.81 -6.78
CA SER A 384 11.01 13.04 -5.85
C SER A 384 11.59 13.02 -4.43
N VAL A 385 10.70 12.81 -3.47
CA VAL A 385 11.04 12.63 -2.06
C VAL A 385 10.40 11.34 -1.55
N ASP A 386 11.17 10.53 -0.83
CA ASP A 386 10.66 9.38 -0.11
C ASP A 386 10.31 9.75 1.33
N ILE A 387 9.07 9.48 1.70
CA ILE A 387 8.55 9.75 3.04
C ILE A 387 7.90 8.50 3.63
N GLY A 388 7.52 8.56 4.89
CA GLY A 388 6.73 7.51 5.53
C GLY A 388 6.28 7.87 6.93
N LEU A 389 5.60 6.94 7.59
CA LEU A 389 5.25 7.02 9.00
C LEU A 389 6.13 6.07 9.80
N ALA A 390 6.61 6.52 10.96
CA ALA A 390 7.46 5.69 11.80
C ALA A 390 6.65 4.56 12.45
N GLN A 391 7.07 3.31 12.24
CA GLN A 391 6.39 2.14 12.81
C GLN A 391 7.38 1.10 13.38
N LEU A 392 6.87 0.23 14.22
CA LEU A 392 7.54 -0.96 14.73
C LEU A 392 6.90 -2.22 14.14
N ALA A 393 7.68 -3.29 14.12
CA ALA A 393 7.25 -4.60 13.63
C ALA A 393 6.73 -4.59 12.17
N MET A 394 7.33 -3.74 11.31
CA MET A 394 7.06 -3.75 9.87
C MET A 394 7.14 -5.18 9.33
N HIS A 395 6.19 -5.57 8.45
CA HIS A 395 6.01 -6.92 7.89
C HIS A 395 5.62 -8.00 8.92
N SER A 396 5.22 -7.62 10.12
CA SER A 396 4.47 -8.49 11.02
C SER A 396 3.01 -8.62 10.56
N CYS A 397 2.31 -9.67 10.97
CA CYS A 397 0.88 -9.78 10.70
C CYS A 397 0.03 -8.70 11.36
N VAL A 398 0.56 -8.02 12.38
CA VAL A 398 0.09 -6.77 12.98
C VAL A 398 1.27 -5.87 13.31
N GLU A 399 1.12 -4.58 13.11
CA GLU A 399 2.18 -3.58 13.18
C GLU A 399 1.80 -2.47 14.14
N THR A 400 2.78 -1.72 14.64
CA THR A 400 2.56 -0.65 15.62
C THR A 400 3.04 0.69 15.07
N ALA A 401 2.21 1.72 15.13
CA ALA A 401 2.56 3.07 14.71
C ALA A 401 2.09 4.12 15.74
N GLY A 402 2.50 5.38 15.54
CA GLY A 402 2.05 6.50 16.35
C GLY A 402 0.61 6.93 16.00
N ALA A 403 -0.22 7.16 17.00
CA ALA A 403 -1.62 7.54 16.81
C ALA A 403 -1.77 8.94 16.16
N GLU A 404 -0.77 9.82 16.30
CA GLU A 404 -0.82 11.19 15.77
C GLU A 404 -0.20 11.34 14.38
N ASP A 405 0.66 10.42 13.95
CA ASP A 405 1.50 10.57 12.75
C ASP A 405 0.67 10.58 11.46
N LEU A 406 -0.39 9.76 11.38
CA LEU A 406 -1.31 9.78 10.25
C LEU A 406 -1.96 11.15 10.05
N GLY A 407 -2.36 11.82 11.14
CA GLY A 407 -2.90 13.16 11.08
C GLY A 407 -1.88 14.20 10.58
N ALA A 408 -0.61 14.02 10.90
CA ALA A 408 0.48 14.85 10.37
C ALA A 408 0.66 14.64 8.86
N LEU A 409 0.66 13.39 8.38
CA LEU A 409 0.72 13.06 6.96
C LEU A 409 -0.44 13.69 6.18
N VAL A 410 -1.67 13.53 6.66
CA VAL A 410 -2.87 14.10 6.00
C VAL A 410 -2.75 15.62 5.87
N ARG A 411 -2.33 16.32 6.93
CA ARG A 411 -2.13 17.79 6.85
C ARG A 411 -1.05 18.17 5.83
N ALA A 412 0.08 17.49 5.84
CA ALA A 412 1.16 17.73 4.88
C ALA A 412 0.69 17.50 3.44
N MET A 413 0.00 16.39 3.17
CA MET A 413 -0.48 16.06 1.84
C MET A 413 -1.62 16.98 1.37
N THR A 414 -2.47 17.46 2.28
CA THR A 414 -3.50 18.47 1.96
C THR A 414 -2.85 19.76 1.43
N VAL A 415 -1.77 20.22 2.07
CA VAL A 415 -1.01 21.40 1.60
C VAL A 415 -0.31 21.07 0.29
N TYR A 416 0.38 19.93 0.19
CA TYR A 416 1.13 19.51 -1.00
C TYR A 416 0.26 19.51 -2.26
N TYR A 417 -0.86 18.82 -2.24
CA TYR A 417 -1.75 18.69 -3.40
C TYR A 417 -2.46 20.02 -3.77
N GLY A 418 -2.51 20.97 -2.85
CA GLY A 418 -3.04 22.33 -3.10
C GLY A 418 -2.03 23.30 -3.72
N LYS A 419 -0.77 22.88 -3.93
CA LYS A 419 0.28 23.75 -4.47
C LYS A 419 0.22 23.87 -5.99
N THR A 420 0.78 24.98 -6.49
CA THR A 420 1.09 25.16 -7.91
C THR A 420 2.60 25.27 -8.06
N LEU A 421 3.22 24.17 -8.46
CA LEU A 421 4.66 24.10 -8.64
C LEU A 421 5.08 24.77 -9.94
N ARG A 422 6.16 25.57 -9.93
CA ARG A 422 6.79 26.15 -11.09
C ARG A 422 8.31 26.09 -10.95
N ARG A 423 8.97 25.72 -12.03
CA ARG A 423 10.43 25.73 -12.11
C ARG A 423 10.89 26.73 -13.18
N ALA A 424 11.86 27.55 -12.82
CA ALA A 424 12.54 28.48 -13.73
C ALA A 424 14.05 28.30 -13.51
N GLY A 425 14.70 27.59 -14.42
CA GLY A 425 16.09 27.13 -14.23
C GLY A 425 16.20 26.28 -12.96
N GLU A 426 17.09 26.63 -12.05
CA GLU A 426 17.28 25.95 -10.78
C GLU A 426 16.32 26.44 -9.67
N THR A 427 15.55 27.49 -9.93
CA THR A 427 14.60 28.02 -8.94
C THR A 427 13.28 27.27 -9.01
N LEU A 428 12.83 26.80 -7.86
CA LEU A 428 11.56 26.13 -7.66
C LEU A 428 10.65 27.01 -6.78
N THR A 429 9.45 27.32 -7.28
CA THR A 429 8.40 28.03 -6.52
C THR A 429 7.17 27.13 -6.35
N PHE A 430 6.48 27.23 -5.20
CA PHE A 430 5.36 26.34 -4.84
C PHE A 430 4.34 27.03 -3.92
#